data_bc0397e2340a07e9ee75fd38c85db24d
#
_entry.id   bc0397e2340a07e9ee75fd38c85db24d
#
_cell.length_a   1.000
_cell.length_b   1.000
_cell.length_c   1.000
_cell.angle_alpha   90.00
_cell.angle_beta   90.00
_cell.angle_gamma   90.00
#
_symmetry.space_group_name_H-M   'P 1'
#
loop_
_entity.id
_entity.type
_entity.pdbx_description
1 polymer ?
#
loop_
_entity_poly.entity_id
_entity_poly.type
_entity_poly.pdbx_seq_one_letter_code
_entity_poly.pdbx_strand_id
1 'polypeptide(L)' 'MSSAFLDLWYAAVAAELGICVATTNRAILRQKLYAARKAANDPDLDSLSLILSPTDDSQIWIIRNAKSL' A
#
# COMPACT_ATOMS: atom_id res chain seq x y z
N MET A 1 14.88 -4.48 12.62
CA MET A 1 14.98 -3.61 11.44
C MET A 1 13.59 -3.32 10.91
N SER A 2 13.21 -2.05 10.85
CA SER A 2 11.91 -1.72 10.30
C SER A 2 11.94 -1.84 8.78
N SER A 3 10.86 -2.33 8.20
CA SER A 3 10.71 -2.43 6.77
C SER A 3 10.13 -1.13 6.23
N ALA A 4 10.81 -0.53 5.25
CA ALA A 4 10.27 0.66 4.60
C ALA A 4 8.91 0.37 3.94
N PHE A 5 8.71 -0.85 3.47
CA PHE A 5 7.43 -1.24 2.87
C PHE A 5 6.33 -1.32 3.91
N LEU A 6 6.64 -1.80 5.09
CA LEU A 6 5.66 -1.85 6.18
C LEU A 6 5.30 -0.44 6.64
N ASP A 7 6.29 0.46 6.69
CA ASP A 7 6.05 1.85 7.05
C ASP A 7 5.06 2.52 6.09
N LEU A 8 5.12 2.17 4.81
CA LEU A 8 4.17 2.69 3.83
C LEU A 8 2.74 2.24 4.13
N TRP A 9 2.57 0.99 4.54
CA TRP A 9 1.26 0.51 4.94
C TRP A 9 0.70 1.30 6.12
N TYR A 10 1.52 1.52 7.15
CA TYR A 10 1.07 2.26 8.33
C TYR A 10 0.83 3.73 8.01
N ALA A 11 1.61 4.31 7.11
CA ALA A 11 1.33 5.67 6.65
C ALA A 11 -0.03 5.77 5.97
N ALA A 12 -0.39 4.76 5.18
CA ALA A 12 -1.69 4.72 4.53
C ALA A 12 -2.82 4.54 5.54
N VAL A 13 -2.59 3.76 6.60
CA VAL A 13 -3.59 3.63 7.66
C VAL A 13 -3.88 4.97 8.32
N ALA A 14 -2.83 5.77 8.55
CA ALA A 14 -2.97 7.08 9.18
C ALA A 14 -3.59 8.12 8.26
N ALA A 15 -3.49 7.93 6.94
CA ALA A 15 -4.03 8.88 5.96
C ALA A 15 -5.48 8.54 5.66
N GLU A 16 -6.35 9.54 5.70
CA GLU A 16 -7.77 9.32 5.44
C GLU A 16 -8.04 8.85 4.01
N LEU A 17 -7.34 9.44 3.06
CA LEU A 17 -7.57 9.16 1.63
C LEU A 17 -6.56 8.19 1.05
N GLY A 18 -5.62 7.71 1.87
CA GLY A 18 -4.56 6.87 1.39
C GLY A 18 -3.34 7.65 0.95
N ILE A 19 -2.37 6.95 0.40
CA ILE A 19 -1.13 7.57 -0.04
C ILE A 19 -0.79 7.11 -1.46
N CYS A 20 0.04 7.91 -2.13
CA CYS A 20 0.56 7.60 -3.45
C CYS A 20 2.06 7.35 -3.33
N VAL A 21 2.54 6.24 -3.86
CA VAL A 21 3.95 5.86 -3.78
C VAL A 21 4.53 5.82 -5.18
N ALA A 22 5.60 6.59 -5.38
CA ALA A 22 6.30 6.58 -6.66
C ALA A 22 7.33 5.45 -6.68
N THR A 23 7.47 4.79 -7.82
CA THR A 23 8.45 3.72 -7.99
C THR A 23 8.83 3.60 -9.45
N THR A 24 10.04 3.08 -9.69
CA THR A 24 10.48 2.80 -11.05
C THR A 24 10.01 1.41 -11.52
N ASN A 25 9.53 0.57 -10.63
CA ASN A 25 9.04 -0.76 -11.00
C ASN A 25 7.87 -1.14 -10.10
N ARG A 26 6.66 -0.94 -10.62
CA ARG A 26 5.45 -1.18 -9.86
C ARG A 26 5.27 -2.65 -9.48
N ALA A 27 5.65 -3.55 -10.38
CA ALA A 27 5.46 -4.97 -10.11
C ALA A 27 6.28 -5.43 -8.90
N ILE A 28 7.53 -4.99 -8.82
CA ILE A 28 8.39 -5.32 -7.70
C ILE A 28 7.91 -4.65 -6.42
N LEU A 29 7.55 -3.38 -6.48
CA LEU A 29 7.06 -2.68 -5.29
C LEU A 29 5.79 -3.34 -4.75
N ARG A 30 4.86 -3.67 -5.64
CA ARG A 30 3.62 -4.33 -5.24
C ARG A 30 3.90 -5.66 -4.56
N GLN A 31 4.80 -6.45 -5.13
CA GLN A 31 5.16 -7.74 -4.55
C GLN A 31 5.76 -7.58 -3.15
N LYS A 32 6.66 -6.62 -2.99
CA LYS A 32 7.31 -6.38 -1.71
C LYS A 32 6.33 -5.83 -0.68
N LEU A 33 5.40 -4.98 -1.10
CA LEU A 33 4.37 -4.46 -0.20
C LEU A 33 3.49 -5.58 0.33
N TYR A 34 3.02 -6.47 -0.54
CA TYR A 34 2.21 -7.60 -0.10
C TYR A 34 2.97 -8.55 0.80
N ALA A 35 4.25 -8.78 0.50
CA ALA A 35 5.09 -9.62 1.36
C ALA A 35 5.25 -9.01 2.74
N ALA A 36 5.46 -7.71 2.83
CA ALA A 36 5.58 -7.02 4.12
C ALA A 36 4.27 -7.10 4.91
N ARG A 37 3.13 -6.90 4.24
CA ARG A 37 1.84 -7.00 4.90
C ARG A 37 1.60 -8.40 5.45
N LYS A 38 1.91 -9.41 4.65
CA LYS A 38 1.74 -10.80 5.08
C LYS A 38 2.63 -11.12 6.27
N ALA A 39 3.87 -10.65 6.25
CA ALA A 39 4.80 -10.89 7.35
C ALA A 39 4.36 -10.19 8.63
N ALA A 40 3.77 -9.00 8.51
CA ALA A 40 3.28 -8.25 9.67
C ALA A 40 2.07 -8.91 10.32
N ASN A 41 1.25 -9.58 9.51
CA ASN A 41 0.04 -10.26 9.98
C ASN A 41 -0.84 -9.33 10.83
N ASP A 42 -1.02 -8.11 10.36
CA ASP A 42 -1.77 -7.08 11.08
C ASP A 42 -3.12 -6.87 10.38
N PRO A 43 -4.23 -7.18 11.06
CA PRO A 43 -5.55 -7.06 10.43
C PRO A 43 -5.91 -5.64 10.03
N ASP A 44 -5.31 -4.62 10.65
CA ASP A 44 -5.56 -3.24 10.26
C ASP A 44 -5.11 -2.96 8.84
N LEU A 45 -4.15 -3.72 8.33
CA LEU A 45 -3.66 -3.55 6.97
C LEU A 45 -4.55 -4.22 5.94
N ASP A 46 -5.41 -5.13 6.35
CA ASP A 46 -6.29 -5.86 5.43
C ASP A 46 -7.36 -4.96 4.82
N SER A 47 -7.62 -3.81 5.43
CA SER A 47 -8.59 -2.86 4.90
C SER A 47 -8.01 -1.95 3.82
N LEU A 48 -6.72 -2.11 3.52
CA LEU A 48 -6.04 -1.32 2.50
C LEU A 48 -5.92 -2.10 1.20
N SER A 49 -5.95 -1.39 0.10
CA SER A 49 -5.81 -1.97 -1.24
C SER A 49 -4.75 -1.24 -2.03
N LEU A 50 -4.04 -1.97 -2.88
CA LEU A 50 -3.10 -1.39 -3.82
C LEU A 50 -3.80 -1.18 -5.15
N ILE A 51 -3.75 0.04 -5.65
CA ILE A 51 -4.34 0.37 -6.94
C ILE A 51 -3.25 0.98 -7.81
N LEU A 52 -3.11 0.44 -9.03
CA LEU A 52 -2.17 0.98 -9.99
C LEU A 52 -2.75 2.24 -10.60
N SER A 53 -1.92 3.29 -10.68
CA SER A 53 -2.36 4.53 -11.30
C SER A 53 -2.67 4.29 -12.78
N PRO A 54 -3.84 4.67 -13.27
CA PRO A 54 -4.18 4.50 -14.68
C PRO A 54 -3.46 5.47 -15.61
N THR A 55 -2.93 6.55 -15.07
CA THR A 55 -2.31 7.61 -15.88
C THR A 55 -0.80 7.68 -15.71
N ASP A 56 -0.24 7.02 -14.71
CA ASP A 56 1.20 7.09 -14.43
C ASP A 56 1.72 5.72 -14.02
N ASP A 57 2.56 5.14 -14.87
CA ASP A 57 3.12 3.82 -14.65
C ASP A 57 4.10 3.76 -13.50
N SER A 58 4.51 4.90 -12.98
CA SER A 58 5.49 4.97 -11.90
C SER A 58 4.85 5.16 -10.54
N GLN A 59 3.53 4.98 -10.42
CA GLN A 59 2.83 5.21 -9.16
C GLN A 59 1.94 4.04 -8.77
N ILE A 60 1.89 3.78 -7.47
CA ILE A 60 0.93 2.88 -6.86
C ILE A 60 0.21 3.65 -5.76
N TRP A 61 -1.10 3.53 -5.70
CA TRP A 61 -1.90 4.11 -4.64
C TRP A 61 -2.20 3.06 -3.59
N ILE A 62 -1.99 3.40 -2.33
CA ILE A 62 -2.43 2.58 -1.21
C ILE A 62 -3.60 3.29 -0.58
N ILE A 63 -4.79 2.76 -0.76
CA ILE A 63 -6.01 3.40 -0.30
C ILE A 63 -6.78 2.48 0.63
N ARG A 64 -7.58 3.09 1.48
CA ARG A 64 -8.45 2.33 2.35
C ARG A 64 -9.67 1.88 1.59
N ASN A 65 -10.01 0.60 1.73
CA ASN A 65 -11.24 0.10 1.13
C ASN A 65 -12.42 0.81 1.75
N ALA A 66 -13.13 1.56 0.91
CA ALA A 66 -14.36 2.18 1.35
C ALA A 66 -15.41 1.09 1.40
N LYS A 67 -15.59 0.52 2.54
CA LYS A 67 -16.67 -0.41 2.70
C LYS A 67 -17.96 0.34 2.64
N SER A 68 -18.61 0.18 1.55
CA SER A 68 -19.94 0.72 1.40
C SER A 68 -20.87 -0.03 2.34
N LEU A 69 -21.60 0.69 3.06
CA LEU A 69 -22.54 0.08 4.00
C LEU A 69 -23.86 -0.20 3.33
#